data_a809819ed58b11175d370372d9eaa82f
#
_entry.id   a809819ed58b11175d370372d9eaa82f
#
_cell.length_a   1.000
_cell.length_b   1.000
_cell.length_c   1.000
_cell.angle_alpha   90.00
_cell.angle_beta   90.00
_cell.angle_gamma   90.00
#
_symmetry.space_group_name_H-M   'P 1'
#
loop_
_entity.id
_entity.type
_entity.pdbx_description
1 polymer ?
#
loop_
_entity_poly.entity_id
_entity_poly.type
_entity_poly.pdbx_seq_one_letter_code
_entity_poly.pdbx_strand_id
1 'polypeptide(L)'
;VALIYVCPSRDYIAPITSAILQDRLGFRNDCYCLDLPLGCSGWVYGMSNLSSILSHGQLKRGLLVCAETNSLNRSPKDKTVKPLFGDAATVTALEYDESFEKPIQFNFGVDGSGYKAVWTEFGGTRNPITLESIEEKEVEPGIIRKGTDMVVNGMDVFSFAIKVPPRSLLEFVEHFEIDTDKVDYLFLHQANKFIDDRIRKKLKMPEEKVPFCLQDYGNTNSASIPLAMVVCKAKELQNGSFDCLGCGFGVGLAWGNIHYTVDKLKAVIMTEYKY
;
A
#
# COMPACT_ATOMS: atom_id res chain seq x y z
N VAL A 1 -0.08 17.08 -15.56
CA VAL A 1 0.37 16.29 -14.38
C VAL A 1 -0.78 15.42 -13.91
N ALA A 2 -0.51 14.20 -13.46
CA ALA A 2 -1.48 13.37 -12.74
C ALA A 2 -1.13 13.33 -11.25
N LEU A 3 -2.15 13.35 -10.40
CA LEU A 3 -2.05 13.19 -8.95
C LEU A 3 -3.03 12.11 -8.51
N ILE A 4 -2.52 10.98 -8.09
CA ILE A 4 -3.31 9.88 -7.53
C ILE A 4 -3.04 9.80 -6.04
N TYR A 5 -4.11 9.80 -5.26
CA TYR A 5 -4.08 9.64 -3.81
C TYR A 5 -4.65 8.27 -3.43
N VAL A 6 -3.92 7.53 -2.63
CA VAL A 6 -4.33 6.20 -2.15
C VAL A 6 -4.46 6.23 -0.65
N CYS A 7 -5.68 6.05 -0.17
CA CYS A 7 -5.97 5.92 1.26
C CYS A 7 -7.40 5.39 1.46
N PRO A 8 -7.63 4.42 2.33
CA PRO A 8 -8.98 4.03 2.72
C PRO A 8 -9.65 5.06 3.63
N SER A 9 -8.85 5.91 4.31
CA SER A 9 -9.30 6.94 5.25
C SER A 9 -9.14 8.32 4.63
N ARG A 10 -10.14 8.74 3.84
CA ARG A 10 -10.15 10.06 3.19
C ARG A 10 -10.44 11.19 4.18
N ASP A 11 -9.97 12.41 3.87
CA ASP A 11 -10.19 13.60 4.70
C ASP A 11 -11.68 13.95 4.85
N TYR A 12 -12.43 13.85 3.76
CA TYR A 12 -13.86 14.16 3.69
C TYR A 12 -14.60 13.10 2.87
N ILE A 13 -15.91 12.98 3.08
CA ILE A 13 -16.76 12.18 2.19
C ILE A 13 -16.72 12.77 0.77
N ALA A 14 -16.71 14.11 0.66
CA ALA A 14 -16.51 14.90 -0.55
C ALA A 14 -15.93 16.27 -0.14
N PRO A 15 -15.04 16.88 -0.91
CA PRO A 15 -14.44 16.38 -2.17
C PRO A 15 -13.40 15.29 -1.98
N ILE A 16 -12.83 14.79 -3.09
CA ILE A 16 -11.68 13.87 -3.06
C ILE A 16 -10.44 14.57 -2.50
N THR A 17 -9.61 13.84 -1.76
CA THR A 17 -8.40 14.39 -1.11
C THR A 17 -7.36 14.86 -2.12
N SER A 18 -7.22 14.18 -3.26
CA SER A 18 -6.31 14.61 -4.33
C SER A 18 -6.65 16.00 -4.89
N ALA A 19 -7.93 16.41 -4.91
CA ALA A 19 -8.30 17.78 -5.31
C ALA A 19 -7.81 18.83 -4.30
N ILE A 20 -7.84 18.51 -3.01
CA ILE A 20 -7.31 19.38 -1.95
C ILE A 20 -5.78 19.47 -2.04
N LEU A 21 -5.13 18.33 -2.28
CA LEU A 21 -3.68 18.28 -2.46
C LEU A 21 -3.22 19.02 -3.71
N GLN A 22 -4.01 19.00 -4.80
CA GLN A 22 -3.71 19.76 -6.02
C GLN A 22 -3.50 21.25 -5.71
N ASP A 23 -4.42 21.86 -4.96
CA ASP A 23 -4.34 23.27 -4.58
C ASP A 23 -3.16 23.53 -3.62
N ARG A 24 -3.03 22.73 -2.56
CA ARG A 24 -1.95 22.86 -1.57
C ARG A 24 -0.55 22.72 -2.16
N LEU A 25 -0.39 21.89 -3.18
CA LEU A 25 0.88 21.67 -3.89
C LEU A 25 1.11 22.70 -5.02
N GLY A 26 0.16 23.58 -5.27
CA GLY A 26 0.25 24.62 -6.30
C GLY A 26 0.22 24.06 -7.73
N PHE A 27 -0.41 22.90 -7.94
CA PHE A 27 -0.60 22.36 -9.28
C PHE A 27 -1.66 23.16 -10.04
N ARG A 28 -1.50 23.25 -11.35
CA ARG A 28 -2.44 23.92 -12.25
C ARG A 28 -3.81 23.21 -12.23
N ASN A 29 -4.87 23.96 -12.58
CA ASN A 29 -6.24 23.44 -12.61
C ASN A 29 -6.48 22.36 -13.68
N ASP A 30 -5.55 22.16 -14.63
CA ASP A 30 -5.55 21.07 -15.61
C ASP A 30 -4.90 19.80 -15.09
N CYS A 31 -4.65 19.68 -13.79
CA CYS A 31 -4.16 18.46 -13.15
C CYS A 31 -5.24 17.36 -13.12
N TYR A 32 -4.86 16.15 -13.54
CA TYR A 32 -5.72 14.98 -13.36
C TYR A 32 -5.65 14.51 -11.90
N CYS A 33 -6.77 14.50 -11.19
CA CYS A 33 -6.84 14.10 -9.79
C CYS A 33 -7.74 12.87 -9.62
N LEU A 34 -7.27 11.88 -8.86
CA LEU A 34 -8.01 10.64 -8.58
C LEU A 34 -7.69 10.12 -7.18
N ASP A 35 -8.73 9.69 -6.43
CA ASP A 35 -8.56 8.97 -5.17
C ASP A 35 -8.89 7.48 -5.37
N LEU A 36 -8.04 6.62 -4.80
CA LEU A 36 -8.22 5.18 -4.75
C LEU A 36 -8.41 4.77 -3.27
N PRO A 37 -9.62 4.35 -2.86
CA PRO A 37 -9.90 3.96 -1.47
C PRO A 37 -9.40 2.53 -1.19
N LEU A 38 -8.10 2.29 -1.33
CA LEU A 38 -7.45 1.01 -1.15
C LEU A 38 -6.46 1.06 0.02
N GLY A 39 -6.37 -0.04 0.76
CA GLY A 39 -5.39 -0.21 1.83
C GLY A 39 -4.09 -0.84 1.34
N CYS A 40 -3.70 -1.95 1.93
CA CYS A 40 -2.38 -2.60 1.81
C CYS A 40 -1.90 -2.91 0.38
N SER A 41 -2.80 -3.21 -0.56
CA SER A 41 -2.47 -3.41 -1.98
C SER A 41 -2.42 -2.09 -2.78
N GLY A 42 -2.78 -0.98 -2.14
CA GLY A 42 -3.08 0.29 -2.81
C GLY A 42 -1.92 0.88 -3.60
N TRP A 43 -0.67 0.74 -3.12
CA TRP A 43 0.48 1.22 -3.90
C TRP A 43 0.60 0.52 -5.25
N VAL A 44 0.44 -0.80 -5.30
CA VAL A 44 0.53 -1.57 -6.56
C VAL A 44 -0.60 -1.18 -7.53
N TYR A 45 -1.84 -1.05 -7.02
CA TYR A 45 -2.97 -0.57 -7.82
C TYR A 45 -2.77 0.88 -8.28
N GLY A 46 -2.25 1.74 -7.41
CA GLY A 46 -1.93 3.13 -7.73
C GLY A 46 -0.85 3.25 -8.80
N MET A 47 0.21 2.44 -8.71
CA MET A 47 1.26 2.36 -9.72
C MET A 47 0.72 1.94 -11.08
N SER A 48 -0.17 0.94 -11.11
CA SER A 48 -0.83 0.50 -12.35
C SER A 48 -1.68 1.61 -12.97
N ASN A 49 -2.50 2.28 -12.16
CA ASN A 49 -3.33 3.39 -12.65
C ASN A 49 -2.47 4.53 -13.19
N LEU A 50 -1.47 4.97 -12.41
CA LEU A 50 -0.62 6.09 -12.79
C LEU A 50 0.20 5.77 -14.04
N SER A 51 0.85 4.61 -14.10
CA SER A 51 1.64 4.21 -15.29
C SER A 51 0.76 4.08 -16.54
N SER A 52 -0.44 3.54 -16.41
CA SER A 52 -1.40 3.44 -17.54
C SER A 52 -1.82 4.81 -18.05
N ILE A 53 -2.11 5.77 -17.17
CA ILE A 53 -2.47 7.14 -17.56
C ILE A 53 -1.30 7.82 -18.29
N LEU A 54 -0.07 7.64 -17.78
CA LEU A 54 1.12 8.25 -18.39
C LEU A 54 1.49 7.59 -19.73
N SER A 55 1.26 6.29 -19.89
CA SER A 55 1.61 5.55 -21.12
C SER A 55 0.89 6.04 -22.37
N HIS A 56 -0.25 6.72 -22.24
CA HIS A 56 -0.94 7.37 -23.35
C HIS A 56 -0.21 8.62 -23.88
N GLY A 57 0.84 9.07 -23.21
CA GLY A 57 1.71 10.16 -23.64
C GLY A 57 1.13 11.58 -23.53
N GLN A 58 -0.15 11.74 -23.19
CA GLN A 58 -0.78 13.06 -22.99
C GLN A 58 -0.31 13.73 -21.68
N LEU A 59 -0.18 12.94 -20.62
CA LEU A 59 0.39 13.38 -19.36
C LEU A 59 1.79 12.77 -19.21
N LYS A 60 2.79 13.62 -18.98
CA LYS A 60 4.19 13.17 -18.93
C LYS A 60 4.69 12.88 -17.53
N ARG A 61 4.04 13.39 -16.49
CA ARG A 61 4.45 13.27 -15.08
C ARG A 61 3.28 13.02 -14.18
N GLY A 62 3.52 12.24 -13.14
CA GLY A 62 2.52 12.02 -12.13
C GLY A 62 3.11 11.70 -10.76
N LEU A 63 2.31 11.97 -9.74
CA LEU A 63 2.59 11.62 -8.36
C LEU A 63 1.56 10.62 -7.87
N LEU A 64 2.05 9.55 -7.26
CA LEU A 64 1.26 8.62 -6.47
C LEU A 64 1.53 8.89 -4.99
N VAL A 65 0.53 9.39 -4.28
CA VAL A 65 0.59 9.68 -2.85
C VAL A 65 -0.13 8.56 -2.11
N CYS A 66 0.58 7.83 -1.27
CA CYS A 66 0.01 6.87 -0.32
C CYS A 66 0.18 7.44 1.08
N ALA A 67 -0.92 7.84 1.72
CA ALA A 67 -0.86 8.48 3.03
C ALA A 67 -1.89 7.89 3.98
N GLU A 68 -1.42 7.47 5.15
CA GLU A 68 -2.20 6.74 6.13
C GLU A 68 -2.10 7.37 7.51
N THR A 69 -3.26 7.66 8.10
CA THR A 69 -3.41 8.09 9.49
C THR A 69 -4.13 7.00 10.29
N ASN A 70 -3.51 5.84 10.32
CA ASN A 70 -4.05 4.63 10.93
C ASN A 70 -4.40 4.80 12.42
N SER A 71 -3.65 5.65 13.11
CA SER A 71 -3.85 5.93 14.53
C SER A 71 -5.21 6.57 14.85
N LEU A 72 -5.84 7.23 13.87
CA LEU A 72 -7.09 7.97 14.07
C LEU A 72 -8.35 7.10 13.94
N ASN A 73 -8.28 5.99 13.23
CA ASN A 73 -9.45 5.14 12.95
C ASN A 73 -9.39 3.76 13.64
N ARG A 74 -8.59 3.65 14.70
CA ARG A 74 -8.47 2.45 15.51
C ARG A 74 -8.66 2.76 16.98
N SER A 75 -9.35 1.89 17.69
CA SER A 75 -9.50 2.05 19.12
C SER A 75 -8.15 1.99 19.85
N PRO A 76 -7.80 2.99 20.67
CA PRO A 76 -6.62 2.91 21.52
C PRO A 76 -6.71 1.82 22.59
N LYS A 77 -7.92 1.30 22.84
CA LYS A 77 -8.24 0.25 23.83
C LYS A 77 -8.38 -1.14 23.17
N ASP A 78 -8.06 -1.27 21.88
CA ASP A 78 -8.02 -2.56 21.20
C ASP A 78 -6.56 -3.06 21.09
N LYS A 79 -6.19 -3.93 22.02
CA LYS A 79 -4.85 -4.53 22.11
C LYS A 79 -4.48 -5.43 20.92
N THR A 80 -5.47 -5.83 20.11
CA THR A 80 -5.27 -6.71 18.94
C THR A 80 -4.91 -5.94 17.68
N VAL A 81 -5.24 -4.65 17.64
CA VAL A 81 -5.07 -3.81 16.45
C VAL A 81 -4.11 -2.65 16.71
N LYS A 82 -4.25 -1.96 17.86
CA LYS A 82 -3.48 -0.75 18.19
C LYS A 82 -1.96 -0.89 18.02
N PRO A 83 -1.30 -1.96 18.48
CA PRO A 83 0.16 -2.07 18.42
C PRO A 83 0.70 -2.45 17.03
N LEU A 84 -0.18 -2.77 16.06
CA LEU A 84 0.26 -3.29 14.77
C LEU A 84 0.53 -2.20 13.73
N PHE A 85 -0.16 -1.06 13.83
CA PHE A 85 -0.21 -0.07 12.76
C PHE A 85 0.59 1.18 13.10
N GLY A 86 1.17 1.78 12.06
CA GLY A 86 1.82 3.08 12.10
C GLY A 86 1.22 4.05 11.08
N ASP A 87 1.53 5.33 11.25
CA ASP A 87 1.15 6.40 10.34
C ASP A 87 2.33 6.72 9.43
N ALA A 88 2.09 6.86 8.15
CA ALA A 88 3.10 7.30 7.18
C ALA A 88 2.46 7.91 5.94
N ALA A 89 3.20 8.78 5.28
CA ALA A 89 2.92 9.25 3.93
C ALA A 89 4.13 9.01 3.04
N THR A 90 3.88 8.54 1.82
CA THR A 90 4.90 8.35 0.81
C THR A 90 4.45 8.93 -0.53
N VAL A 91 5.40 9.39 -1.32
CA VAL A 91 5.16 9.90 -2.66
C VAL A 91 6.07 9.16 -3.64
N THR A 92 5.47 8.53 -4.64
CA THR A 92 6.18 7.94 -5.78
C THR A 92 5.96 8.83 -7.00
N ALA A 93 7.04 9.39 -7.55
CA ALA A 93 7.00 10.19 -8.76
C ALA A 93 7.32 9.34 -9.98
N LEU A 94 6.48 9.41 -11.01
CA LEU A 94 6.70 8.79 -12.31
C LEU A 94 6.80 9.83 -13.40
N GLU A 95 7.70 9.59 -14.35
CA GLU A 95 7.83 10.36 -15.59
C GLU A 95 7.76 9.39 -16.76
N TYR A 96 7.02 9.75 -17.79
CA TYR A 96 6.97 9.00 -19.05
C TYR A 96 8.22 9.32 -19.88
N ASP A 97 8.98 8.29 -20.22
CA ASP A 97 10.17 8.36 -21.06
C ASP A 97 10.04 7.31 -22.19
N GLU A 98 9.95 7.79 -23.42
CA GLU A 98 9.84 6.94 -24.62
C GLU A 98 11.08 6.08 -24.88
N SER A 99 12.24 6.49 -24.34
CA SER A 99 13.50 5.76 -24.46
C SER A 99 13.66 4.62 -23.45
N PHE A 100 12.78 4.57 -22.43
CA PHE A 100 12.84 3.55 -21.40
C PHE A 100 12.04 2.31 -21.83
N GLU A 101 12.73 1.28 -22.31
CA GLU A 101 12.12 0.11 -22.94
C GLU A 101 11.64 -0.97 -21.95
N LYS A 102 11.95 -0.86 -20.65
CA LYS A 102 11.56 -1.89 -19.67
C LYS A 102 10.11 -1.70 -19.22
N PRO A 103 9.24 -2.70 -19.44
CA PRO A 103 7.84 -2.59 -19.05
C PRO A 103 7.67 -2.66 -17.54
N ILE A 104 6.60 -2.07 -17.03
CA ILE A 104 6.09 -2.37 -15.70
C ILE A 104 4.99 -3.41 -15.88
N GLN A 105 5.13 -4.54 -15.21
CA GLN A 105 4.19 -5.67 -15.29
C GLN A 105 3.37 -5.77 -14.01
N PHE A 106 2.11 -6.15 -14.13
CA PHE A 106 1.18 -6.24 -13.01
C PHE A 106 0.31 -7.49 -13.12
N ASN A 107 -0.12 -8.01 -11.96
CA ASN A 107 -1.35 -8.78 -11.84
C ASN A 107 -2.11 -8.37 -10.57
N PHE A 108 -3.37 -8.71 -10.53
CA PHE A 108 -4.27 -8.33 -9.45
C PHE A 108 -5.22 -9.47 -9.09
N GLY A 109 -5.78 -9.39 -7.88
CA GLY A 109 -6.87 -10.25 -7.50
C GLY A 109 -7.64 -9.70 -6.31
N VAL A 110 -8.91 -10.10 -6.23
CA VAL A 110 -9.84 -9.71 -5.16
C VAL A 110 -10.67 -10.91 -4.77
N ASP A 111 -10.83 -11.12 -3.47
CA ASP A 111 -11.82 -12.04 -2.88
C ASP A 111 -12.77 -11.25 -1.99
N GLY A 112 -13.86 -10.77 -2.57
CA GLY A 112 -14.89 -10.02 -1.85
C GLY A 112 -15.66 -10.82 -0.82
N SER A 113 -15.57 -12.17 -0.82
CA SER A 113 -16.20 -12.98 0.23
C SER A 113 -15.57 -12.75 1.60
N GLY A 114 -14.28 -12.34 1.61
CA GLY A 114 -13.51 -12.04 2.82
C GLY A 114 -13.62 -10.58 3.31
N TYR A 115 -14.58 -9.77 2.84
CA TYR A 115 -14.63 -8.33 3.13
C TYR A 115 -14.66 -7.96 4.62
N LYS A 116 -15.19 -8.86 5.48
CA LYS A 116 -15.24 -8.67 6.94
C LYS A 116 -13.94 -9.00 7.66
N ALA A 117 -12.95 -9.57 6.97
CA ALA A 117 -11.67 -9.88 7.59
C ALA A 117 -10.93 -8.61 8.06
N VAL A 118 -11.08 -7.51 7.30
CA VAL A 118 -10.63 -6.16 7.71
C VAL A 118 -11.67 -5.16 7.23
N TRP A 119 -12.39 -4.52 8.15
CA TRP A 119 -13.44 -3.59 7.77
C TRP A 119 -13.78 -2.59 8.87
N THR A 120 -14.45 -1.52 8.51
CA THR A 120 -15.13 -0.59 9.44
C THR A 120 -16.61 -0.69 9.17
N GLU A 121 -17.39 -1.08 10.16
CA GLU A 121 -18.80 -1.40 9.97
C GLU A 121 -19.65 -0.16 9.72
N PHE A 122 -19.41 0.91 10.48
CA PHE A 122 -20.21 2.16 10.42
C PHE A 122 -19.39 3.32 9.87
N GLY A 123 -20.08 4.26 9.24
CA GLY A 123 -19.48 5.47 8.65
C GLY A 123 -19.59 5.53 7.13
N GLY A 124 -20.02 4.44 6.50
CA GLY A 124 -20.35 4.40 5.08
C GLY A 124 -21.83 4.59 4.80
N THR A 125 -22.22 4.63 3.54
CA THR A 125 -23.63 4.80 3.11
C THR A 125 -24.52 3.63 3.53
N ARG A 126 -23.98 2.41 3.56
CA ARG A 126 -24.75 1.23 3.95
C ARG A 126 -25.15 1.25 5.42
N ASN A 127 -24.22 1.62 6.29
CA ASN A 127 -24.41 1.75 7.73
C ASN A 127 -23.95 3.14 8.16
N PRO A 128 -24.83 4.15 8.13
CA PRO A 128 -24.50 5.50 8.59
C PRO A 128 -24.13 5.51 10.07
N ILE A 129 -23.39 6.55 10.49
CA ILE A 129 -23.08 6.77 11.90
C ILE A 129 -24.37 7.03 12.69
N THR A 130 -24.53 6.33 13.81
CA THR A 130 -25.61 6.50 14.78
C THR A 130 -25.03 6.80 16.16
N LEU A 131 -25.85 7.26 17.10
CA LEU A 131 -25.40 7.46 18.48
C LEU A 131 -24.87 6.17 19.09
N GLU A 132 -25.51 5.04 18.80
CA GLU A 132 -25.07 3.73 19.27
C GLU A 132 -23.72 3.31 18.66
N SER A 133 -23.46 3.63 17.39
CA SER A 133 -22.23 3.24 16.70
C SER A 133 -20.98 3.98 17.20
N ILE A 134 -21.13 5.11 17.88
CA ILE A 134 -20.03 5.88 18.48
C ILE A 134 -19.82 5.58 19.96
N GLU A 135 -20.66 4.76 20.58
CA GLU A 135 -20.47 4.29 21.95
C GLU A 135 -19.35 3.24 22.02
N GLU A 136 -18.49 3.37 23.03
CA GLU A 136 -17.50 2.36 23.32
C GLU A 136 -18.16 1.13 23.95
N LYS A 137 -17.89 -0.04 23.39
CA LYS A 137 -18.40 -1.33 23.89
C LYS A 137 -17.25 -2.30 24.08
N GLU A 138 -17.27 -3.03 25.20
CA GLU A 138 -16.37 -4.18 25.35
C GLU A 138 -16.93 -5.33 24.52
N VAL A 139 -16.23 -5.68 23.43
CA VAL A 139 -16.65 -6.70 22.46
C VAL A 139 -16.08 -8.06 22.78
N GLU A 140 -14.93 -8.09 23.47
CA GLU A 140 -14.26 -9.25 24.03
C GLU A 140 -13.49 -8.81 25.29
N PRO A 141 -13.07 -9.71 26.19
CA PRO A 141 -12.35 -9.35 27.40
C PRO A 141 -11.09 -8.50 27.13
N GLY A 142 -11.14 -7.24 27.55
CA GLY A 142 -10.08 -6.25 27.37
C GLY A 142 -9.94 -5.71 25.96
N ILE A 143 -10.97 -5.83 25.11
CA ILE A 143 -11.05 -5.20 23.79
C ILE A 143 -12.26 -4.28 23.75
N ILE A 144 -12.01 -2.98 23.78
CA ILE A 144 -13.05 -1.94 23.77
C ILE A 144 -12.95 -1.18 22.45
N ARG A 145 -14.06 -1.04 21.72
CA ARG A 145 -14.12 -0.29 20.46
C ARG A 145 -15.51 0.23 20.16
N LYS A 146 -15.56 1.18 19.25
CA LYS A 146 -16.79 1.73 18.65
C LYS A 146 -17.13 0.97 17.38
N GLY A 147 -18.36 1.05 16.90
CA GLY A 147 -18.72 0.54 15.58
C GLY A 147 -18.02 1.25 14.42
N THR A 148 -17.50 2.45 14.66
CA THR A 148 -16.72 3.25 13.69
C THR A 148 -15.22 2.94 13.69
N ASP A 149 -14.74 2.10 14.60
CA ASP A 149 -13.35 1.66 14.63
C ASP A 149 -13.12 0.49 13.66
N MET A 150 -11.93 0.43 13.08
CA MET A 150 -11.54 -0.67 12.20
C MET A 150 -11.43 -1.98 13.02
N VAL A 151 -12.00 -3.03 12.46
CA VAL A 151 -11.92 -4.40 12.96
C VAL A 151 -10.98 -5.21 12.09
N VAL A 152 -10.11 -5.99 12.71
CA VAL A 152 -9.23 -6.96 12.04
C VAL A 152 -9.49 -8.35 12.62
N ASN A 153 -10.01 -9.27 11.80
CA ASN A 153 -10.04 -10.68 12.13
C ASN A 153 -8.68 -11.30 11.81
N GLY A 154 -7.84 -11.41 12.83
CA GLY A 154 -6.46 -11.87 12.66
C GLY A 154 -6.34 -13.26 12.04
N MET A 155 -7.25 -14.20 12.33
CA MET A 155 -7.21 -15.56 11.77
C MET A 155 -7.54 -15.58 10.29
N ASP A 156 -8.56 -14.83 9.86
CA ASP A 156 -8.95 -14.76 8.45
C ASP A 156 -7.86 -14.07 7.62
N VAL A 157 -7.35 -12.94 8.12
CA VAL A 157 -6.24 -12.23 7.47
C VAL A 157 -4.99 -13.11 7.38
N PHE A 158 -4.64 -13.80 8.46
CA PHE A 158 -3.48 -14.71 8.47
C PHE A 158 -3.66 -15.86 7.48
N SER A 159 -4.83 -16.53 7.49
CA SER A 159 -5.14 -17.64 6.60
C SER A 159 -5.06 -17.23 5.11
N PHE A 160 -5.52 -16.03 4.79
CA PHE A 160 -5.40 -15.43 3.46
C PHE A 160 -3.93 -15.14 3.13
N ALA A 161 -3.23 -14.41 4.00
CA ALA A 161 -1.89 -13.89 3.73
C ALA A 161 -0.82 -14.97 3.56
N ILE A 162 -0.95 -16.13 4.22
CA ILE A 162 0.00 -17.23 4.06
C ILE A 162 -0.27 -18.12 2.82
N LYS A 163 -1.42 -17.97 2.16
CA LYS A 163 -1.83 -18.82 1.02
C LYS A 163 -1.89 -18.05 -0.29
N VAL A 164 -2.65 -16.95 -0.32
CA VAL A 164 -3.01 -16.28 -1.58
C VAL A 164 -1.86 -15.44 -2.13
N PRO A 165 -1.24 -14.48 -1.39
CA PRO A 165 -0.13 -13.69 -1.92
C PRO A 165 1.06 -14.54 -2.40
N PRO A 166 1.55 -15.56 -1.63
CA PRO A 166 2.66 -16.38 -2.12
C PRO A 166 2.34 -17.14 -3.40
N ARG A 167 1.10 -17.64 -3.54
CA ARG A 167 0.65 -18.35 -4.74
C ARG A 167 0.54 -17.39 -5.91
N SER A 168 -0.13 -16.26 -5.73
CA SER A 168 -0.29 -15.23 -6.77
C SER A 168 1.04 -14.69 -7.28
N LEU A 169 2.02 -14.50 -6.38
CA LEU A 169 3.34 -14.01 -6.77
C LEU A 169 4.14 -15.08 -7.55
N LEU A 170 3.99 -16.37 -7.22
CA LEU A 170 4.58 -17.45 -8.03
C LEU A 170 3.94 -17.53 -9.43
N GLU A 171 2.61 -17.51 -9.52
CA GLU A 171 1.89 -17.49 -10.78
C GLU A 171 2.27 -16.27 -11.64
N PHE A 172 2.51 -15.13 -11.00
CA PHE A 172 2.98 -13.90 -11.65
C PHE A 172 4.39 -14.06 -12.23
N VAL A 173 5.32 -14.59 -11.44
CA VAL A 173 6.72 -14.83 -11.85
C VAL A 173 6.76 -15.83 -13.01
N GLU A 174 5.95 -16.90 -12.96
CA GLU A 174 5.85 -17.89 -14.02
C GLU A 174 5.25 -17.31 -15.30
N HIS A 175 4.14 -16.54 -15.18
CA HIS A 175 3.43 -15.96 -16.32
C HIS A 175 4.30 -14.99 -17.13
N PHE A 176 5.11 -14.18 -16.45
CA PHE A 176 5.99 -13.20 -17.09
C PHE A 176 7.42 -13.71 -17.30
N GLU A 177 7.68 -14.98 -17.03
CA GLU A 177 8.99 -15.64 -17.19
C GLU A 177 10.11 -14.90 -16.43
N ILE A 178 9.81 -14.38 -15.23
CA ILE A 178 10.74 -13.61 -14.42
C ILE A 178 11.74 -14.53 -13.76
N ASP A 179 13.03 -14.31 -14.05
CA ASP A 179 14.14 -15.02 -13.41
C ASP A 179 14.42 -14.44 -12.00
N THR A 180 13.88 -15.10 -10.98
CA THR A 180 14.01 -14.63 -9.59
C THR A 180 15.44 -14.54 -9.07
N ASP A 181 16.38 -15.24 -9.67
CA ASP A 181 17.82 -15.14 -9.31
C ASP A 181 18.39 -13.77 -9.73
N LYS A 182 17.86 -13.17 -10.81
CA LYS A 182 18.23 -11.85 -11.31
C LYS A 182 17.51 -10.70 -10.63
N VAL A 183 16.39 -10.96 -9.95
CA VAL A 183 15.70 -9.93 -9.17
C VAL A 183 16.58 -9.48 -8.03
N ASP A 184 16.79 -8.15 -7.93
CA ASP A 184 17.63 -7.55 -6.90
C ASP A 184 16.88 -7.41 -5.58
N TYR A 185 15.63 -6.94 -5.63
CA TYR A 185 14.81 -6.71 -4.43
C TYR A 185 13.37 -7.18 -4.61
N LEU A 186 12.82 -7.75 -3.53
CA LEU A 186 11.39 -8.01 -3.35
C LEU A 186 10.85 -7.12 -2.23
N PHE A 187 10.09 -6.09 -2.60
CA PHE A 187 9.42 -5.21 -1.65
C PHE A 187 8.01 -5.71 -1.34
N LEU A 188 7.81 -6.19 -0.12
CA LEU A 188 6.51 -6.68 0.36
C LEU A 188 5.77 -5.61 1.15
N HIS A 189 4.44 -5.67 1.10
CA HIS A 189 3.63 -5.01 2.10
C HIS A 189 4.06 -5.48 3.50
N GLN A 190 4.37 -4.55 4.37
CA GLN A 190 4.86 -4.82 5.73
C GLN A 190 3.71 -5.20 6.67
N ALA A 191 3.24 -6.45 6.55
CA ALA A 191 2.12 -6.97 7.35
C ALA A 191 2.60 -7.63 8.63
N ASN A 192 3.53 -8.57 8.51
CA ASN A 192 4.07 -9.39 9.59
C ASN A 192 5.32 -10.13 9.10
N LYS A 193 6.39 -10.17 9.91
CA LYS A 193 7.65 -10.82 9.51
C LYS A 193 7.48 -12.29 9.13
N PHE A 194 6.61 -13.02 9.82
CA PHE A 194 6.37 -14.43 9.49
C PHE A 194 5.74 -14.61 8.11
N ILE A 195 4.80 -13.73 7.74
CA ILE A 195 4.15 -13.75 6.42
C ILE A 195 5.17 -13.41 5.34
N ASP A 196 5.95 -12.35 5.54
CA ASP A 196 6.98 -11.91 4.59
C ASP A 196 8.04 -12.99 4.37
N ASP A 197 8.51 -13.63 5.45
CA ASP A 197 9.42 -14.77 5.37
C ASP A 197 8.83 -15.98 4.63
N ARG A 198 7.52 -16.21 4.77
CA ARG A 198 6.86 -17.28 4.05
C ARG A 198 6.78 -17.01 2.53
N ILE A 199 6.48 -15.77 2.15
CA ILE A 199 6.48 -15.34 0.74
C ILE A 199 7.90 -15.49 0.16
N ARG A 200 8.90 -14.92 0.84
CA ARG A 200 10.29 -14.97 0.46
C ARG A 200 10.79 -16.41 0.23
N LYS A 201 10.55 -17.29 1.21
CA LYS A 201 10.94 -18.70 1.14
C LYS A 201 10.28 -19.45 -0.02
N LYS A 202 9.04 -19.07 -0.34
CA LYS A 202 8.30 -19.68 -1.46
C LYS A 202 8.93 -19.34 -2.81
N LEU A 203 9.47 -18.11 -2.96
CA LEU A 203 10.21 -17.67 -4.13
C LEU A 203 11.70 -18.05 -4.06
N LYS A 204 12.16 -18.70 -2.99
CA LYS A 204 13.56 -19.04 -2.73
C LYS A 204 14.51 -17.84 -2.71
N MET A 205 14.00 -16.66 -2.43
CA MET A 205 14.81 -15.44 -2.36
C MET A 205 15.57 -15.34 -1.04
N PRO A 206 16.83 -14.90 -1.04
CA PRO A 206 17.61 -14.66 0.17
C PRO A 206 17.07 -13.47 0.98
N GLU A 207 17.34 -13.45 2.29
CA GLU A 207 16.75 -12.48 3.20
C GLU A 207 17.19 -11.02 2.89
N GLU A 208 18.43 -10.85 2.50
CA GLU A 208 19.03 -9.55 2.14
C GLU A 208 18.38 -8.88 0.91
N LYS A 209 17.69 -9.65 0.08
CA LYS A 209 16.92 -9.15 -1.06
C LYS A 209 15.50 -8.73 -0.69
N VAL A 210 15.04 -8.96 0.56
CA VAL A 210 13.68 -8.65 1.02
C VAL A 210 13.70 -7.67 2.18
N PRO A 211 13.73 -6.37 1.89
CA PRO A 211 13.80 -5.32 2.91
C PRO A 211 12.62 -5.36 3.89
N PHE A 212 12.92 -5.17 5.18
CA PHE A 212 11.95 -5.22 6.25
C PHE A 212 12.16 -4.08 7.24
N CYS A 213 11.12 -3.27 7.51
CA CYS A 213 11.15 -2.12 8.41
C CYS A 213 9.95 -2.03 9.36
N LEU A 214 9.13 -3.06 9.43
CA LEU A 214 7.90 -3.09 10.25
C LEU A 214 8.15 -2.81 11.74
N GLN A 215 9.27 -3.25 12.29
CA GLN A 215 9.61 -3.09 13.70
C GLN A 215 9.71 -1.63 14.14
N ASP A 216 10.10 -0.75 13.22
CA ASP A 216 10.33 0.66 13.50
C ASP A 216 9.12 1.55 13.12
N TYR A 217 8.34 1.11 12.12
CA TYR A 217 7.26 1.93 11.53
C TYR A 217 5.86 1.31 11.66
N GLY A 218 5.77 0.04 12.05
CA GLY A 218 4.50 -0.69 12.05
C GLY A 218 3.94 -0.92 10.63
N ASN A 219 2.72 -1.42 10.58
CA ASN A 219 1.99 -1.57 9.33
C ASN A 219 1.42 -0.21 8.89
N THR A 220 2.01 0.39 7.88
CA THR A 220 1.61 1.67 7.31
C THR A 220 0.72 1.52 6.06
N ASN A 221 -0.01 0.39 5.95
CA ASN A 221 -0.96 0.11 4.86
C ASN A 221 -0.34 0.27 3.45
N SER A 222 -0.96 1.16 2.63
CA SER A 222 -0.53 1.44 1.25
C SER A 222 0.86 2.07 1.17
N ALA A 223 1.29 2.80 2.19
CA ALA A 223 2.60 3.43 2.24
C ALA A 223 3.75 2.44 2.52
N SER A 224 3.48 1.21 2.96
CA SER A 224 4.49 0.29 3.50
C SER A 224 5.55 -0.16 2.49
N ILE A 225 5.18 -0.43 1.24
CA ILE A 225 6.12 -0.81 0.17
C ILE A 225 7.09 0.34 -0.15
N PRO A 226 6.63 1.53 -0.55
CA PRO A 226 7.54 2.64 -0.85
C PRO A 226 8.30 3.13 0.39
N LEU A 227 7.75 3.01 1.60
CA LEU A 227 8.48 3.30 2.84
C LEU A 227 9.67 2.35 3.00
N ALA A 228 9.49 1.04 2.81
CA ALA A 228 10.57 0.07 2.88
C ALA A 228 11.67 0.35 1.82
N MET A 229 11.30 0.81 0.62
CA MET A 229 12.26 1.26 -0.40
C MET A 229 13.13 2.40 0.12
N VAL A 230 12.51 3.44 0.69
CA VAL A 230 13.21 4.63 1.18
C VAL A 230 14.05 4.32 2.42
N VAL A 231 13.47 3.63 3.40
CA VAL A 231 14.15 3.37 4.69
C VAL A 231 15.33 2.40 4.54
N CYS A 232 15.14 1.33 3.77
CA CYS A 232 16.12 0.25 3.73
C CYS A 232 17.12 0.37 2.57
N LYS A 233 16.77 1.05 1.47
CA LYS A 233 17.52 0.98 0.20
C LYS A 233 17.73 2.34 -0.49
N ALA A 234 17.60 3.44 0.23
CA ALA A 234 17.73 4.80 -0.34
C ALA A 234 19.02 4.99 -1.16
N LYS A 235 20.14 4.66 -0.58
CA LYS A 235 21.47 4.90 -1.20
C LYS A 235 21.66 4.05 -2.45
N GLU A 236 21.27 2.78 -2.39
CA GLU A 236 21.35 1.86 -3.51
C GLU A 236 20.47 2.36 -4.65
N LEU A 237 19.19 2.62 -4.38
CA LEU A 237 18.21 3.03 -5.40
C LEU A 237 18.55 4.37 -6.05
N GLN A 238 19.28 5.27 -5.38
CA GLN A 238 19.77 6.52 -5.97
C GLN A 238 20.98 6.31 -6.90
N ASN A 239 21.79 5.28 -6.66
CA ASN A 239 23.09 5.15 -7.32
C ASN A 239 23.17 4.00 -8.34
N GLY A 240 22.17 3.14 -8.40
CA GLY A 240 22.17 1.95 -9.25
C GLY A 240 20.88 1.72 -10.03
N SER A 241 20.92 0.72 -10.89
CA SER A 241 19.77 0.18 -11.59
C SER A 241 19.44 -1.20 -11.01
N PHE A 242 18.19 -1.41 -10.62
CA PHE A 242 17.73 -2.61 -9.89
C PHE A 242 16.46 -3.16 -10.49
N ASP A 243 16.41 -4.46 -10.62
CA ASP A 243 15.22 -5.22 -10.99
C ASP A 243 14.44 -5.57 -9.73
N CYS A 244 13.17 -5.13 -9.66
CA CYS A 244 12.39 -5.15 -8.44
C CYS A 244 11.05 -5.86 -8.63
N LEU A 245 10.73 -6.73 -7.68
CA LEU A 245 9.39 -7.25 -7.45
C LEU A 245 8.72 -6.53 -6.30
N GLY A 246 7.39 -6.42 -6.36
CA GLY A 246 6.58 -5.94 -5.25
C GLY A 246 5.31 -6.76 -5.09
N CYS A 247 4.84 -6.91 -3.84
CA CYS A 247 3.57 -7.57 -3.55
C CYS A 247 2.84 -6.85 -2.42
N GLY A 248 1.68 -6.26 -2.75
CA GLY A 248 0.76 -5.64 -1.81
C GLY A 248 -0.48 -6.53 -1.61
N PHE A 249 -0.90 -6.72 -0.36
CA PHE A 249 -2.05 -7.58 -0.04
C PHE A 249 -2.69 -7.19 1.30
N GLY A 250 -4.00 -7.38 1.43
CA GLY A 250 -4.73 -7.09 2.67
C GLY A 250 -6.21 -6.85 2.47
N VAL A 251 -6.68 -5.72 3.02
CA VAL A 251 -8.10 -5.35 3.02
C VAL A 251 -8.75 -5.43 1.65
N GLY A 252 -9.99 -6.10 1.63
CA GLY A 252 -10.77 -6.32 0.43
C GLY A 252 -11.49 -7.67 0.43
N LEU A 253 -10.88 -8.87 0.58
CA LEU A 253 -9.44 -9.08 0.51
C LEU A 253 -8.92 -8.81 -0.90
N ALA A 254 -7.81 -8.11 -1.00
CA ALA A 254 -7.23 -7.75 -2.29
C ALA A 254 -5.71 -7.94 -2.30
N TRP A 255 -5.15 -8.20 -3.47
CA TRP A 255 -3.70 -8.31 -3.67
C TRP A 255 -3.30 -7.81 -5.04
N GLY A 256 -2.03 -7.46 -5.18
CA GLY A 256 -1.43 -7.09 -6.46
C GLY A 256 0.06 -7.33 -6.43
N ASN A 257 0.59 -7.78 -7.55
CA ASN A 257 2.02 -7.94 -7.77
C ASN A 257 2.48 -6.98 -8.86
N ILE A 258 3.72 -6.55 -8.75
CA ILE A 258 4.36 -5.65 -9.69
C ILE A 258 5.80 -6.10 -9.94
N HIS A 259 6.23 -6.04 -11.20
CA HIS A 259 7.63 -6.17 -11.61
C HIS A 259 8.04 -4.90 -12.36
N TYR A 260 9.15 -4.30 -11.95
CA TYR A 260 9.60 -3.00 -12.47
C TYR A 260 11.10 -2.82 -12.29
N THR A 261 11.68 -1.99 -13.10
CA THR A 261 13.07 -1.56 -12.93
C THR A 261 13.11 -0.16 -12.32
N VAL A 262 13.96 -0.01 -11.31
CA VAL A 262 14.38 1.31 -10.79
C VAL A 262 15.72 1.64 -11.41
N ASP A 263 15.84 2.81 -12.04
CA ASP A 263 17.12 3.27 -12.58
C ASP A 263 17.46 4.64 -11.98
N LYS A 264 18.41 4.66 -11.04
CA LYS A 264 18.97 5.85 -10.38
C LYS A 264 17.90 6.87 -9.98
N LEU A 265 17.14 6.57 -8.95
CA LEU A 265 16.08 7.48 -8.47
C LEU A 265 16.64 8.89 -8.27
N LYS A 266 16.04 9.87 -8.92
CA LYS A 266 16.47 11.28 -8.86
C LYS A 266 16.40 11.87 -7.44
N ALA A 267 15.47 11.38 -6.63
CA ALA A 267 15.33 11.79 -5.24
C ALA A 267 14.80 10.61 -4.38
N VAL A 268 15.46 10.38 -3.26
CA VAL A 268 14.98 9.53 -2.18
C VAL A 268 15.11 10.34 -0.90
N ILE A 269 13.99 10.83 -0.39
CA ILE A 269 13.96 11.78 0.71
C ILE A 269 13.09 11.18 1.81
N MET A 270 13.59 11.21 3.04
CA MET A 270 12.84 10.89 4.24
C MET A 270 12.79 12.12 5.13
N THR A 271 11.60 12.39 5.67
CA THR A 271 11.40 13.44 6.67
C THR A 271 10.46 12.95 7.76
N GLU A 272 10.67 13.42 8.97
CA GLU A 272 9.79 13.16 10.09
C GLU A 272 8.86 14.37 10.29
N TYR A 273 7.58 14.10 10.39
CA TYR A 273 6.62 15.12 10.80
C TYR A 273 6.62 15.22 12.33
N LYS A 274 6.91 16.42 12.85
CA LYS A 274 6.81 16.71 14.28
C LYS A 274 5.52 17.49 14.52
N TYR A 275 4.65 16.94 15.37
CA TYR A 275 3.42 17.60 15.81
C TYR A 275 3.72 18.82 16.65
#